data_2423f70d698fffee67752671389be1c0
#
_entry.id   2423f70d698fffee67752671389be1c0
#
_cell.length_a   1.000
_cell.length_b   1.000
_cell.length_c   1.000
_cell.angle_alpha   90.00
_cell.angle_beta   90.00
_cell.angle_gamma   90.00
#
_symmetry.space_group_name_H-M   'P 1'
#
loop_
_entity.id
_entity.type
_entity.pdbx_description
1 polymer ?
#
loop_
_entity_poly.entity_id
_entity_poly.type
_entity_poly.pdbx_seq_one_letter_code
_entity_poly.pdbx_strand_id
1 'polypeptide(L)'
;MADARFSKCCGGRTELFSTCWQDRDFPYLTSIEDPWCDPAAMPEGLLRKALKGYDADTPFYRWTRDVRGADIARRLLERFGKRVGQITGLEAAERGPSGRIHRLRIAGTEGEVTVGKELTIRRLLDENCLPSSAFTAAPLGDGRFRLHGRGWGHGVGMCQIGAAHMADAGHDFREILAFYYPNTQLVKLY
;
A
#
# COMPACT_ATOMS: atom_id res chain seq x y z
N MET A 1 -19.37 4.85 15.97
CA MET A 1 -18.66 5.77 15.05
C MET A 1 -17.76 4.93 14.17
N ALA A 2 -17.73 5.16 12.86
CA ALA A 2 -16.86 4.40 11.95
C ALA A 2 -15.38 4.86 12.11
N ASP A 3 -14.43 3.92 12.00
CA ASP A 3 -13.00 4.21 11.94
C ASP A 3 -12.66 4.59 10.49
N ALA A 4 -12.61 5.89 10.20
CA ALA A 4 -12.41 6.44 8.86
C ALA A 4 -10.95 6.34 8.41
N ARG A 5 -10.50 5.15 8.03
CA ARG A 5 -9.15 4.91 7.47
C ARG A 5 -9.03 5.47 6.07
N PHE A 6 -7.88 6.05 5.77
CA PHE A 6 -7.57 6.58 4.44
C PHE A 6 -6.09 6.42 4.12
N SER A 7 -5.77 6.36 2.84
CA SER A 7 -4.39 6.34 2.34
C SER A 7 -4.23 7.25 1.13
N LYS A 8 -2.99 7.60 0.80
CA LYS A 8 -2.71 8.50 -0.31
C LYS A 8 -3.25 7.96 -1.64
N CYS A 9 -2.90 6.71 -1.97
CA CYS A 9 -3.32 6.08 -3.22
C CYS A 9 -3.52 4.57 -3.01
N CYS A 10 -4.69 4.03 -3.36
CA CYS A 10 -4.94 2.58 -3.25
C CYS A 10 -4.24 1.77 -4.34
N GLY A 11 -3.96 2.37 -5.51
CA GLY A 11 -3.31 1.72 -6.66
C GLY A 11 -4.29 0.95 -7.55
N GLY A 12 -5.59 1.29 -7.52
CA GLY A 12 -6.67 0.72 -8.31
C GLY A 12 -7.64 -0.18 -7.53
N ARG A 13 -7.32 -0.54 -6.29
CA ARG A 13 -8.21 -1.31 -5.39
C ARG A 13 -7.86 -1.02 -3.94
N THR A 14 -8.88 -0.83 -3.11
CA THR A 14 -8.69 -0.67 -1.66
C THR A 14 -8.43 -2.02 -0.98
N GLU A 15 -7.89 -1.98 0.24
CA GLU A 15 -7.48 -3.16 0.99
C GLU A 15 -8.41 -3.42 2.19
N LEU A 16 -8.41 -4.65 2.69
CA LEU A 16 -9.08 -5.04 3.93
C LEU A 16 -8.29 -4.60 5.16
N PHE A 17 -8.99 -4.31 6.24
CA PHE A 17 -8.38 -3.90 7.50
C PHE A 17 -7.44 -4.97 8.08
N SER A 18 -7.85 -6.25 8.01
CA SER A 18 -7.09 -7.40 8.50
C SER A 18 -5.70 -7.57 7.86
N THR A 19 -5.53 -7.13 6.61
CA THR A 19 -4.23 -7.13 5.91
C THR A 19 -3.20 -6.25 6.63
N CYS A 20 -3.64 -5.15 7.23
CA CYS A 20 -2.75 -4.13 7.79
C CYS A 20 -2.56 -4.24 9.30
N TRP A 21 -3.61 -4.59 10.04
CA TRP A 21 -3.63 -4.52 11.51
C TRP A 21 -4.06 -5.83 12.17
N GLN A 22 -5.23 -5.84 12.81
CA GLN A 22 -5.79 -7.00 13.51
C GLN A 22 -6.46 -7.96 12.52
N ASP A 23 -6.55 -9.24 12.87
CA ASP A 23 -7.18 -10.27 12.05
C ASP A 23 -8.71 -10.23 12.18
N ARG A 24 -9.27 -9.06 11.87
CA ARG A 24 -10.72 -8.80 11.78
C ARG A 24 -10.99 -7.78 10.70
N ASP A 25 -12.14 -7.86 10.07
CA ASP A 25 -12.60 -6.88 9.09
C ASP A 25 -13.85 -6.15 9.57
N PHE A 26 -14.12 -5.02 8.95
CA PHE A 26 -15.29 -4.19 9.21
C PHE A 26 -16.16 -4.15 7.95
N PRO A 27 -17.51 -4.23 8.09
CA PRO A 27 -18.40 -4.27 6.93
C PRO A 27 -18.38 -3.01 6.05
N TYR A 28 -17.77 -1.94 6.54
CA TYR A 28 -17.62 -0.67 5.85
C TYR A 28 -16.18 -0.39 5.36
N LEU A 29 -15.20 -1.24 5.72
CA LEU A 29 -13.82 -1.17 5.20
C LEU A 29 -13.57 -2.35 4.25
N THR A 30 -14.40 -2.43 3.23
CA THR A 30 -14.33 -3.48 2.21
C THR A 30 -13.29 -3.15 1.14
N SER A 31 -12.89 -4.19 0.40
CA SER A 31 -12.06 -3.98 -0.78
C SER A 31 -12.94 -3.64 -1.97
N ILE A 32 -12.77 -2.43 -2.51
CA ILE A 32 -13.49 -1.93 -3.68
C ILE A 32 -12.52 -1.64 -4.83
N GLU A 33 -12.97 -1.84 -6.05
CA GLU A 33 -12.26 -1.33 -7.23
C GLU A 33 -12.39 0.18 -7.29
N ASP A 34 -11.26 0.85 -7.50
CA ASP A 34 -11.19 2.30 -7.50
C ASP A 34 -10.59 2.80 -8.83
N PRO A 35 -11.40 2.99 -9.85
CA PRO A 35 -10.95 3.53 -11.12
C PRO A 35 -10.55 5.01 -11.02
N TRP A 36 -11.04 5.72 -9.99
CA TRP A 36 -10.81 7.14 -9.80
C TRP A 36 -9.36 7.48 -9.42
N CYS A 37 -8.60 6.50 -8.91
CA CYS A 37 -7.20 6.77 -8.57
C CYS A 37 -6.20 6.50 -9.70
N ASP A 38 -6.66 6.12 -10.90
CA ASP A 38 -5.81 5.91 -12.08
C ASP A 38 -5.45 7.26 -12.71
N PRO A 39 -4.14 7.63 -12.77
CA PRO A 39 -3.71 8.89 -13.36
C PRO A 39 -4.05 9.04 -14.84
N ALA A 40 -4.19 7.93 -15.58
CA ALA A 40 -4.55 7.94 -16.99
C ALA A 40 -5.99 8.43 -17.24
N ALA A 41 -6.86 8.29 -16.24
CA ALA A 41 -8.25 8.75 -16.30
C ALA A 41 -8.44 10.17 -15.72
N MET A 42 -7.40 10.76 -15.11
CA MET A 42 -7.51 12.06 -14.45
C MET A 42 -7.30 13.23 -15.44
N PRO A 43 -8.04 14.34 -15.25
CA PRO A 43 -7.73 15.59 -15.95
C PRO A 43 -6.30 16.06 -15.66
N GLU A 44 -5.65 16.62 -16.68
CA GLU A 44 -4.32 17.19 -16.53
C GLU A 44 -4.30 18.28 -15.44
N GLY A 45 -3.28 18.24 -14.60
CA GLY A 45 -3.10 19.22 -13.53
C GLY A 45 -3.99 19.02 -12.30
N LEU A 46 -4.94 18.05 -12.30
CA LEU A 46 -5.82 17.81 -11.16
C LEU A 46 -5.05 17.59 -9.85
N LEU A 47 -4.03 16.69 -9.87
CA LEU A 47 -3.25 16.42 -8.67
C LEU A 47 -2.49 17.65 -8.17
N ARG A 48 -1.94 18.47 -9.08
CA ARG A 48 -1.26 19.72 -8.72
C ARG A 48 -2.22 20.69 -8.05
N LYS A 49 -3.45 20.81 -8.56
CA LYS A 49 -4.51 21.64 -7.97
C LYS A 49 -4.96 21.08 -6.61
N ALA A 50 -5.29 19.80 -6.53
CA ALA A 50 -5.81 19.14 -5.32
C ALA A 50 -4.79 19.10 -4.19
N LEU A 51 -3.51 18.87 -4.51
CA LEU A 51 -2.41 18.80 -3.55
C LEU A 51 -1.70 20.16 -3.36
N LYS A 52 -2.20 21.24 -3.96
CA LYS A 52 -1.57 22.59 -3.92
C LYS A 52 -0.09 22.56 -4.30
N GLY A 53 0.29 21.74 -5.28
CA GLY A 53 1.66 21.54 -5.72
C GLY A 53 2.49 20.59 -4.83
N TYR A 54 2.03 20.24 -3.64
CA TYR A 54 2.75 19.34 -2.75
C TYR A 54 2.65 17.89 -3.24
N ASP A 55 3.80 17.23 -3.39
CA ASP A 55 3.88 15.82 -3.87
C ASP A 55 3.20 15.54 -5.23
N ALA A 56 2.81 16.57 -6.01
CA ALA A 56 2.04 16.39 -7.23
C ALA A 56 2.77 15.54 -8.30
N ASP A 57 4.10 15.58 -8.30
CA ASP A 57 4.95 14.85 -9.25
C ASP A 57 5.38 13.46 -8.71
N THR A 58 4.88 13.06 -7.53
CA THR A 58 5.21 11.77 -6.93
C THR A 58 4.43 10.65 -7.62
N PRO A 59 5.10 9.54 -8.03
CA PRO A 59 4.45 8.44 -8.73
C PRO A 59 3.64 7.55 -7.77
N PHE A 60 2.53 8.08 -7.22
CA PHE A 60 1.71 7.38 -6.22
C PHE A 60 1.07 6.10 -6.73
N TYR A 61 0.74 6.04 -8.03
CA TYR A 61 -0.04 4.95 -8.59
C TYR A 61 0.82 3.73 -8.94
N ARG A 62 1.99 3.96 -9.55
CA ARG A 62 2.98 2.92 -9.89
C ARG A 62 4.37 3.41 -9.50
N TRP A 63 5.18 2.52 -8.96
CA TRP A 63 6.53 2.85 -8.52
C TRP A 63 7.50 1.68 -8.73
N THR A 64 8.78 2.01 -8.82
CA THR A 64 9.87 1.04 -8.88
C THR A 64 10.90 1.38 -7.81
N ARG A 65 11.45 0.36 -7.14
CA ARG A 65 12.46 0.51 -6.10
C ARG A 65 13.48 -0.62 -6.21
N ASP A 66 14.76 -0.29 -6.17
CA ASP A 66 15.83 -1.27 -6.04
C ASP A 66 16.21 -1.38 -4.56
N VAL A 67 16.30 -2.61 -4.05
CA VAL A 67 16.67 -2.91 -2.66
C VAL A 67 17.84 -3.87 -2.63
N ARG A 68 18.67 -3.78 -1.58
CA ARG A 68 19.82 -4.65 -1.38
C ARG A 68 19.48 -5.74 -0.37
N GLY A 69 19.74 -7.00 -0.72
CA GLY A 69 19.57 -8.13 0.19
C GLY A 69 20.37 -7.99 1.48
N ALA A 70 21.60 -7.44 1.40
CA ALA A 70 22.42 -7.18 2.59
C ALA A 70 21.75 -6.24 3.60
N ASP A 71 21.07 -5.18 3.13
CA ASP A 71 20.34 -4.25 4.01
C ASP A 71 19.11 -4.92 4.64
N ILE A 72 18.43 -5.79 3.88
CA ILE A 72 17.30 -6.59 4.38
C ILE A 72 17.78 -7.56 5.45
N ALA A 73 18.87 -8.31 5.21
CA ALA A 73 19.45 -9.25 6.15
C ALA A 73 19.88 -8.57 7.45
N ARG A 74 20.52 -7.40 7.36
CA ARG A 74 20.90 -6.58 8.50
C ARG A 74 19.67 -6.18 9.32
N ARG A 75 18.64 -5.62 8.69
CA ARG A 75 17.40 -5.21 9.38
C ARG A 75 16.61 -6.40 9.97
N LEU A 76 16.65 -7.58 9.34
CA LEU A 76 16.09 -8.81 9.91
C LEU A 76 16.80 -9.17 11.23
N LEU A 77 18.12 -9.12 11.25
CA LEU A 77 18.89 -9.40 12.45
C LEU A 77 18.61 -8.37 13.54
N GLU A 78 18.69 -7.08 13.23
CA GLU A 78 18.51 -5.97 14.17
C GLU A 78 17.10 -5.93 14.79
N ARG A 79 16.05 -6.16 13.99
CA ARG A 79 14.68 -5.98 14.45
C ARG A 79 14.01 -7.25 14.96
N PHE A 80 14.45 -8.42 14.49
CA PHE A 80 13.79 -9.69 14.77
C PHE A 80 14.74 -10.76 15.33
N GLY A 81 16.04 -10.47 15.43
CA GLY A 81 17.04 -11.45 15.82
C GLY A 81 17.17 -12.64 14.86
N LYS A 82 16.72 -12.48 13.60
CA LYS A 82 16.70 -13.57 12.61
C LYS A 82 17.88 -13.44 11.65
N ARG A 83 18.67 -14.52 11.55
CA ARG A 83 19.76 -14.66 10.59
C ARG A 83 19.30 -15.62 9.48
N VAL A 84 19.44 -15.22 8.23
CA VAL A 84 19.08 -16.01 7.05
C VAL A 84 20.21 -16.08 6.02
N GLY A 85 21.37 -15.49 6.32
CA GLY A 85 22.49 -15.39 5.38
C GLY A 85 22.24 -14.39 4.25
N GLN A 86 22.78 -14.67 3.06
CA GLN A 86 22.52 -13.85 1.87
C GLN A 86 21.09 -14.07 1.39
N ILE A 87 20.37 -12.98 1.13
CA ILE A 87 18.99 -13.07 0.61
C ILE A 87 19.01 -13.60 -0.83
N THR A 88 18.27 -14.67 -1.05
CA THR A 88 18.14 -15.34 -2.36
C THR A 88 16.75 -15.15 -2.97
N GLY A 89 15.73 -14.82 -2.17
CA GLY A 89 14.36 -14.64 -2.65
C GLY A 89 13.48 -13.80 -1.76
N LEU A 90 12.54 -13.10 -2.39
CA LEU A 90 11.49 -12.31 -1.76
C LEU A 90 10.16 -12.72 -2.39
N GLU A 91 9.34 -13.47 -1.67
CA GLU A 91 8.10 -14.03 -2.21
C GLU A 91 6.89 -13.69 -1.35
N ALA A 92 5.79 -13.33 -1.98
CA ALA A 92 4.53 -13.13 -1.28
C ALA A 92 3.96 -14.48 -0.84
N ALA A 93 3.99 -14.77 0.46
CA ALA A 93 3.29 -15.93 1.02
C ALA A 93 1.77 -15.70 1.04
N GLU A 94 1.34 -14.49 1.41
CA GLU A 94 -0.08 -14.14 1.41
C GLU A 94 -0.28 -12.68 0.98
N ARG A 95 -1.36 -12.47 0.20
CA ARG A 95 -1.78 -11.13 -0.27
C ARG A 95 -3.24 -10.88 0.08
N GLY A 96 -3.54 -9.64 0.38
CA GLY A 96 -4.92 -9.17 0.42
C GLY A 96 -5.49 -8.87 -0.98
N PRO A 97 -6.78 -8.52 -1.07
CA PRO A 97 -7.48 -8.30 -2.35
C PRO A 97 -6.86 -7.19 -3.22
N SER A 98 -6.24 -6.18 -2.63
CA SER A 98 -5.54 -5.12 -3.37
C SER A 98 -4.19 -5.58 -3.94
N GLY A 99 -3.77 -6.81 -3.64
CA GLY A 99 -2.45 -7.34 -3.96
C GLY A 99 -1.35 -6.92 -2.97
N ARG A 100 -1.68 -6.21 -1.88
CA ARG A 100 -0.74 -5.92 -0.80
C ARG A 100 -0.33 -7.21 -0.10
N ILE A 101 0.97 -7.37 0.08
CA ILE A 101 1.55 -8.49 0.80
C ILE A 101 1.38 -8.22 2.29
N HIS A 102 0.76 -9.14 3.01
CA HIS A 102 0.67 -9.10 4.46
C HIS A 102 1.47 -10.23 5.13
N ARG A 103 1.95 -11.21 4.34
CA ARG A 103 2.99 -12.16 4.75
C ARG A 103 4.01 -12.32 3.63
N LEU A 104 5.25 -11.91 3.89
CA LEU A 104 6.37 -11.99 2.97
C LEU A 104 7.32 -13.10 3.44
N ARG A 105 7.59 -14.08 2.59
CA ARG A 105 8.65 -15.06 2.76
C ARG A 105 9.95 -14.49 2.22
N ILE A 106 10.97 -14.52 3.04
CA ILE A 106 12.33 -14.07 2.73
C ILE A 106 13.24 -15.28 2.84
N ALA A 107 13.74 -15.75 1.71
CA ALA A 107 14.68 -16.86 1.64
C ALA A 107 16.12 -16.35 1.60
N GLY A 108 17.01 -17.08 2.24
CA GLY A 108 18.44 -16.81 2.23
C GLY A 108 19.26 -18.08 2.26
N THR A 109 20.58 -17.96 2.20
CA THR A 109 21.51 -19.11 2.14
C THR A 109 21.58 -19.92 3.43
N GLU A 110 21.15 -19.36 4.57
CA GLU A 110 21.18 -20.02 5.89
C GLU A 110 19.77 -20.32 6.43
N GLY A 111 18.72 -20.15 5.63
CA GLY A 111 17.35 -20.41 6.02
C GLY A 111 16.35 -19.43 5.47
N GLU A 112 15.12 -19.48 5.98
CA GLU A 112 14.05 -18.58 5.57
C GLU A 112 13.27 -18.06 6.76
N VAL A 113 12.57 -16.93 6.55
CA VAL A 113 11.68 -16.35 7.54
C VAL A 113 10.47 -15.75 6.85
N THR A 114 9.30 -15.86 7.48
CA THR A 114 8.09 -15.15 7.06
C THR A 114 7.84 -13.98 7.99
N VAL A 115 7.69 -12.79 7.43
CA VAL A 115 7.39 -11.55 8.15
C VAL A 115 6.04 -10.98 7.73
N GLY A 116 5.34 -10.35 8.60
CA GLY A 116 4.09 -9.61 8.44
C GLY A 116 4.02 -8.50 9.50
N LYS A 117 3.10 -7.55 9.46
CA LYS A 117 2.10 -7.26 8.46
C LYS A 117 2.63 -6.21 7.46
N GLU A 118 1.70 -5.57 6.73
CA GLU A 118 1.96 -4.62 5.64
C GLU A 118 3.05 -3.59 5.98
N LEU A 119 2.90 -2.84 7.06
CA LEU A 119 3.85 -1.80 7.47
C LEU A 119 5.21 -2.37 7.87
N THR A 120 5.23 -3.55 8.51
CA THR A 120 6.46 -4.25 8.89
C THR A 120 7.28 -4.61 7.65
N ILE A 121 6.62 -5.14 6.62
CA ILE A 121 7.24 -5.50 5.33
C ILE A 121 7.86 -4.27 4.68
N ARG A 122 7.11 -3.16 4.59
CA ARG A 122 7.59 -1.92 3.98
C ARG A 122 8.83 -1.36 4.66
N ARG A 123 8.83 -1.32 6.01
CA ARG A 123 9.95 -0.83 6.81
C ARG A 123 11.14 -1.78 6.85
N LEU A 124 10.92 -3.06 6.62
CA LEU A 124 12.00 -4.04 6.53
C LEU A 124 12.75 -3.92 5.22
N LEU A 125 12.03 -3.76 4.11
CA LEU A 125 12.63 -3.74 2.78
C LEU A 125 13.29 -2.40 2.44
N ASP A 126 12.80 -1.28 2.97
CA ASP A 126 13.35 0.05 2.70
C ASP A 126 13.45 0.88 3.99
N GLU A 127 14.57 1.53 4.20
CA GLU A 127 14.83 2.40 5.35
C GLU A 127 13.82 3.55 5.42
N ASN A 128 13.48 4.14 4.27
CA ASN A 128 12.51 5.21 4.14
C ASN A 128 11.07 4.71 4.02
N CYS A 129 10.83 3.42 4.29
CA CYS A 129 9.54 2.77 4.18
C CYS A 129 9.01 2.74 2.74
N LEU A 130 8.91 1.55 2.14
CA LEU A 130 8.34 1.40 0.79
C LEU A 130 6.99 2.13 0.66
N PRO A 131 6.66 2.65 -0.55
CA PRO A 131 5.37 3.30 -0.79
C PRO A 131 4.16 2.45 -0.41
N SER A 132 4.20 1.15 -0.70
CA SER A 132 3.19 0.16 -0.29
C SER A 132 3.81 -1.23 -0.21
N SER A 133 3.05 -2.23 0.24
CA SER A 133 3.44 -3.64 0.14
C SER A 133 2.85 -4.37 -1.09
N ALA A 134 2.19 -3.64 -2.00
CA ALA A 134 1.68 -4.20 -3.25
C ALA A 134 2.78 -4.16 -4.33
N PHE A 135 3.65 -5.17 -4.34
CA PHE A 135 4.76 -5.25 -5.29
C PHE A 135 5.05 -6.69 -5.76
N THR A 136 5.78 -6.79 -6.87
CA THR A 136 6.52 -7.99 -7.28
C THR A 136 8.01 -7.72 -7.15
N ALA A 137 8.81 -8.75 -6.86
CA ALA A 137 10.26 -8.65 -6.74
C ALA A 137 10.94 -9.47 -7.84
N ALA A 138 11.91 -8.88 -8.52
CA ALA A 138 12.74 -9.54 -9.52
C ALA A 138 14.23 -9.42 -9.11
N PRO A 139 15.01 -10.51 -9.16
CA PRO A 139 16.44 -10.43 -8.89
C PRO A 139 17.15 -9.63 -9.99
N LEU A 140 18.09 -8.76 -9.59
CA LEU A 140 18.94 -7.99 -10.48
C LEU A 140 20.38 -8.55 -10.58
N GLY A 141 20.69 -9.62 -9.82
CA GLY A 141 22.05 -10.06 -9.57
C GLY A 141 22.70 -9.29 -8.42
N ASP A 142 23.89 -9.73 -8.00
CA ASP A 142 24.69 -9.12 -6.92
C ASP A 142 23.93 -8.90 -5.59
N GLY A 143 22.98 -9.78 -5.29
CA GLY A 143 22.15 -9.69 -4.07
C GLY A 143 21.20 -8.51 -4.06
N ARG A 144 20.86 -7.92 -5.22
CA ARG A 144 19.88 -6.85 -5.37
C ARG A 144 18.57 -7.34 -5.95
N PHE A 145 17.49 -6.65 -5.62
CA PHE A 145 16.15 -6.93 -6.13
C PHE A 145 15.49 -5.65 -6.62
N ARG A 146 14.80 -5.72 -7.76
CA ARG A 146 13.91 -4.67 -8.25
C ARG A 146 12.49 -4.98 -7.85
N LEU A 147 11.88 -4.03 -7.17
CA LEU A 147 10.50 -4.08 -6.77
C LEU A 147 9.66 -3.21 -7.72
N HIS A 148 8.65 -3.80 -8.34
CA HIS A 148 7.64 -3.08 -9.12
C HIS A 148 6.37 -3.06 -8.31
N GLY A 149 5.94 -1.89 -7.87
CA GLY A 149 4.83 -1.74 -6.96
C GLY A 149 3.74 -0.78 -7.43
N ARG A 150 2.63 -0.78 -6.67
CA ARG A 150 1.48 0.08 -6.91
C ARG A 150 0.89 0.62 -5.62
N GLY A 151 0.33 1.84 -5.70
CA GLY A 151 -0.31 2.50 -4.58
C GLY A 151 0.67 3.07 -3.56
N TRP A 152 0.13 3.87 -2.63
CA TRP A 152 0.90 4.57 -1.60
C TRP A 152 0.14 4.57 -0.27
N GLY A 153 0.72 3.93 0.74
CA GLY A 153 0.08 3.66 2.03
C GLY A 153 -0.58 2.29 2.09
N HIS A 154 -1.33 2.06 3.17
CA HIS A 154 -1.97 0.79 3.48
C HIS A 154 -3.15 0.41 2.57
N GLY A 155 -3.76 1.39 1.90
CA GLY A 155 -4.85 1.16 0.94
C GLY A 155 -6.22 0.89 1.54
N VAL A 156 -6.38 0.88 2.85
CA VAL A 156 -7.68 0.60 3.52
C VAL A 156 -8.53 1.86 3.55
N GLY A 157 -9.82 1.72 3.24
CA GLY A 157 -10.81 2.79 3.25
C GLY A 157 -10.58 3.80 2.11
N MET A 158 -10.66 5.09 2.38
CA MET A 158 -10.65 6.13 1.35
C MET A 158 -9.27 6.30 0.69
N CYS A 159 -9.27 6.33 -0.63
CA CYS A 159 -8.14 6.76 -1.45
C CYS A 159 -8.19 8.27 -1.65
N GLN A 160 -7.22 9.02 -1.12
CA GLN A 160 -7.21 10.49 -1.23
C GLN A 160 -7.14 10.97 -2.69
N ILE A 161 -6.34 10.29 -3.53
CA ILE A 161 -6.23 10.61 -4.97
C ILE A 161 -7.56 10.34 -5.69
N GLY A 162 -8.19 9.17 -5.44
CA GLY A 162 -9.48 8.85 -6.04
C GLY A 162 -10.60 9.79 -5.57
N ALA A 163 -10.64 10.12 -4.28
CA ALA A 163 -11.60 11.08 -3.74
C ALA A 163 -11.46 12.49 -4.37
N ALA A 164 -10.23 12.95 -4.61
CA ALA A 164 -9.97 14.22 -5.29
C ALA A 164 -10.48 14.18 -6.74
N HIS A 165 -10.31 13.06 -7.47
CA HIS A 165 -10.82 12.91 -8.83
C HIS A 165 -12.36 12.85 -8.85
N MET A 166 -12.99 12.12 -7.94
CA MET A 166 -14.45 12.11 -7.80
C MET A 166 -15.00 13.52 -7.56
N ALA A 167 -14.36 14.30 -6.67
CA ALA A 167 -14.77 15.68 -6.40
C ALA A 167 -14.63 16.59 -7.62
N ASP A 168 -13.57 16.46 -8.41
CA ASP A 168 -13.39 17.21 -9.66
C ASP A 168 -14.40 16.80 -10.73
N ALA A 169 -14.84 15.55 -10.74
CA ALA A 169 -15.89 15.03 -11.60
C ALA A 169 -17.32 15.44 -11.14
N GLY A 170 -17.44 16.19 -10.05
CA GLY A 170 -18.72 16.76 -9.57
C GLY A 170 -19.41 15.95 -8.48
N HIS A 171 -18.82 14.86 -7.98
CA HIS A 171 -19.38 14.13 -6.85
C HIS A 171 -19.29 14.94 -5.54
N ASP A 172 -20.37 14.94 -4.78
CA ASP A 172 -20.37 15.58 -3.46
C ASP A 172 -19.69 14.70 -2.41
N PHE A 173 -19.42 15.27 -1.23
CA PHE A 173 -18.74 14.54 -0.17
C PHE A 173 -19.53 13.34 0.36
N ARG A 174 -20.86 13.31 0.23
CA ARG A 174 -21.70 12.18 0.66
C ARG A 174 -21.53 11.00 -0.27
N GLU A 175 -21.51 11.27 -1.57
CA GLU A 175 -21.28 10.25 -2.61
C GLU A 175 -19.86 9.65 -2.47
N ILE A 176 -18.85 10.50 -2.25
CA ILE A 176 -17.47 10.05 -2.02
C ILE A 176 -17.37 9.18 -0.76
N LEU A 177 -17.96 9.60 0.35
CA LEU A 177 -17.95 8.81 1.58
C LEU A 177 -18.73 7.51 1.43
N ALA A 178 -19.87 7.51 0.76
CA ALA A 178 -20.66 6.31 0.50
C ALA A 178 -19.90 5.29 -0.39
N PHE A 179 -19.12 5.78 -1.36
CA PHE A 179 -18.28 4.94 -2.20
C PHE A 179 -17.17 4.24 -1.41
N TYR A 180 -16.42 4.98 -0.57
CA TYR A 180 -15.29 4.40 0.17
C TYR A 180 -15.65 3.71 1.48
N TYR A 181 -16.81 4.03 2.06
CA TYR A 181 -17.31 3.47 3.32
C TYR A 181 -18.74 2.96 3.16
N PRO A 182 -18.94 1.93 2.33
CA PRO A 182 -20.27 1.35 2.16
C PRO A 182 -20.84 0.87 3.50
N ASN A 183 -22.14 0.74 3.60
CA ASN A 183 -22.84 0.33 4.83
C ASN A 183 -22.65 1.28 6.03
N THR A 184 -22.32 2.55 5.77
CA THR A 184 -22.32 3.60 6.79
C THR A 184 -23.43 4.64 6.54
N GLN A 185 -23.79 5.36 7.57
CA GLN A 185 -24.70 6.50 7.48
C GLN A 185 -23.99 7.76 7.97
N LEU A 186 -24.16 8.84 7.22
CA LEU A 186 -23.68 10.15 7.64
C LEU A 186 -24.71 10.79 8.57
N VAL A 187 -24.30 11.08 9.80
CA VAL A 187 -25.17 11.69 10.83
C VAL A 187 -24.62 13.04 11.23
N LYS A 188 -25.49 14.04 11.30
CA LYS A 188 -25.15 15.33 11.90
C LYS A 188 -25.22 15.18 13.42
N LEU A 189 -24.17 15.55 14.14
CA LEU A 189 -24.08 15.38 15.60
C LEU A 189 -24.52 16.63 16.38
N TYR A 190 -24.76 17.76 15.70
CA TYR A 190 -25.16 19.06 16.27
C TYR A 190 -25.91 19.90 15.24
#